data_d3ace48e46bc403143934b06fd9f692f
#
_entry.id   d3ace48e46bc403143934b06fd9f692f
#
_cell.length_a   1.000
_cell.length_b   1.000
_cell.length_c   1.000
_cell.angle_alpha   90.00
_cell.angle_beta   90.00
_cell.angle_gamma   90.00
#
_symmetry.space_group_name_H-M   'P 1'
#
loop_
_entity.id
_entity.type
_entity.pdbx_description
1 polymer ?
#
loop_
_entity_poly.entity_id
_entity_poly.type
_entity_poly.pdbx_seq_one_letter_code
_entity_poly.pdbx_strand_id
1 'polypeptide(L)'
;MKPGPALPIIGGVLAALIGLSCADIAAPGRSDVYEWRFITSTGPGTNDTLTFHWPRSMVPVKIWAQDTLDLPAHVAHGIDVWKAAFLYREFDAVLVSDSSAADVIVRADSPAKAAAMARLQLSLAPECEGGTDIVPLPGSRTIQYPVRVFLLPRFDAATPGVSECLALTATHELGHAIGIFNHSSAATDMMFVDPVVSELSVRDRGTIERAYHVPPNVSVPVH
;
A
#
# COMPACT_ATOMS: atom_id res chain seq x y z
N MET A 1 65.44 8.20 39.20
CA MET A 1 64.12 7.62 39.01
C MET A 1 63.38 8.47 37.98
N LYS A 2 63.16 7.96 36.73
CA LYS A 2 62.39 8.65 35.69
C LYS A 2 60.99 8.07 35.69
N PRO A 3 59.94 8.86 35.62
CA PRO A 3 58.59 8.34 35.40
C PRO A 3 58.38 7.98 33.91
N GLY A 4 57.85 6.80 33.66
CA GLY A 4 57.48 6.32 32.31
C GLY A 4 56.22 6.95 31.77
N PRO A 5 56.00 6.94 30.47
CA PRO A 5 54.90 7.63 29.83
C PRO A 5 53.58 6.92 29.99
N ALA A 6 52.55 7.67 30.32
CA ALA A 6 51.15 7.27 30.24
C ALA A 6 50.67 7.31 28.79
N LEU A 7 50.22 6.20 28.28
CA LEU A 7 49.45 6.01 27.04
C LEU A 7 48.58 4.77 27.21
N PRO A 8 47.45 4.59 26.55
CA PRO A 8 46.51 5.45 25.84
C PRO A 8 45.04 5.11 26.22
N ILE A 9 44.28 6.00 26.71
CA ILE A 9 42.82 5.85 26.90
C ILE A 9 42.01 6.31 25.67
N ILE A 10 42.66 7.01 24.71
CA ILE A 10 41.96 7.66 23.59
C ILE A 10 41.46 6.66 22.52
N GLY A 11 42.11 5.50 22.37
CA GLY A 11 41.74 4.53 21.32
C GLY A 11 40.44 3.77 21.57
N GLY A 12 40.06 3.56 22.84
CA GLY A 12 38.88 2.76 23.19
C GLY A 12 37.55 3.49 23.01
N VAL A 13 37.54 4.81 23.21
CA VAL A 13 36.30 5.62 23.10
C VAL A 13 35.91 5.83 21.65
N LEU A 14 36.87 5.98 20.74
CA LEU A 14 36.60 6.17 19.31
C LEU A 14 36.02 4.90 18.66
N ALA A 15 36.49 3.72 19.04
CA ALA A 15 35.97 2.45 18.54
C ALA A 15 34.55 2.17 19.03
N ALA A 16 34.17 2.58 20.25
CA ALA A 16 32.83 2.44 20.79
C ALA A 16 31.80 3.37 20.09
N LEU A 17 32.20 4.57 19.70
CA LEU A 17 31.32 5.52 19.00
C LEU A 17 31.03 5.11 17.56
N ILE A 18 31.97 4.42 16.87
CA ILE A 18 31.75 3.92 15.51
C ILE A 18 30.81 2.71 15.52
N GLY A 19 30.81 1.88 16.58
CA GLY A 19 29.92 0.74 16.70
C GLY A 19 28.45 1.12 16.93
N LEU A 20 28.17 2.25 17.56
CA LEU A 20 26.80 2.74 17.81
C LEU A 20 26.17 3.38 16.59
N SER A 21 26.95 3.99 15.69
CA SER A 21 26.41 4.64 14.50
C SER A 21 26.03 3.68 13.38
N CYS A 22 26.58 2.47 13.34
CA CYS A 22 26.26 1.47 12.31
C CYS A 22 24.99 0.67 12.61
N ALA A 23 24.58 0.54 13.87
CA ALA A 23 23.38 -0.20 14.25
C ALA A 23 22.09 0.52 13.83
N ASP A 24 22.08 1.84 13.85
CA ASP A 24 20.91 2.66 13.47
C ASP A 24 20.67 2.72 11.97
N ILE A 25 21.72 2.58 11.16
CA ILE A 25 21.64 2.57 9.69
C ILE A 25 21.15 1.22 9.19
N ALA A 26 21.49 0.14 9.88
CA ALA A 26 21.16 -1.23 9.46
C ALA A 26 19.74 -1.67 9.86
N ALA A 27 19.14 -1.03 10.85
CA ALA A 27 17.78 -1.32 11.30
C ALA A 27 17.15 -0.05 11.89
N PRO A 28 16.76 0.93 11.08
CA PRO A 28 16.03 2.08 11.58
C PRO A 28 14.78 1.57 12.30
N GLY A 29 14.64 1.95 13.56
CA GLY A 29 13.49 1.58 14.39
C GLY A 29 12.21 2.15 13.81
N ARG A 30 11.56 1.42 12.94
CA ARG A 30 10.25 1.77 12.37
C ARG A 30 9.19 1.30 13.35
N SER A 31 8.91 2.09 14.37
CA SER A 31 7.96 1.75 15.42
C SER A 31 6.50 2.01 15.04
N ASP A 32 6.25 2.81 14.01
CA ASP A 32 4.91 3.28 13.66
C ASP A 32 4.39 2.62 12.38
N VAL A 33 4.15 1.31 12.45
CA VAL A 33 3.49 0.54 11.39
C VAL A 33 2.17 -0.02 11.94
N TYR A 34 1.17 -0.14 11.09
CA TYR A 34 -0.06 -0.86 11.40
C TYR A 34 -0.04 -2.25 10.73
N GLU A 35 -0.98 -3.11 11.11
CA GLU A 35 -1.09 -4.45 10.51
C GLU A 35 -1.56 -4.33 9.07
N TRP A 36 -0.68 -4.71 8.12
CA TRP A 36 -0.97 -4.67 6.68
C TRP A 36 -1.26 -6.03 6.08
N ARG A 37 -0.91 -7.11 6.79
CA ARG A 37 -0.98 -8.49 6.29
C ARG A 37 -2.41 -9.00 6.36
N PHE A 38 -2.80 -9.85 5.42
CA PHE A 38 -4.07 -10.55 5.50
C PHE A 38 -3.94 -11.74 6.45
N ILE A 39 -4.73 -11.74 7.52
CA ILE A 39 -4.74 -12.80 8.52
C ILE A 39 -6.04 -13.58 8.34
N THR A 40 -5.93 -14.86 8.00
CA THR A 40 -7.06 -15.77 7.83
C THR A 40 -7.00 -16.91 8.83
N SER A 41 -8.13 -17.29 9.40
CA SER A 41 -8.22 -18.44 10.29
C SER A 41 -8.19 -19.73 9.46
N THR A 42 -7.31 -20.64 9.81
CA THR A 42 -7.20 -21.97 9.18
C THR A 42 -7.76 -23.11 10.07
N GLY A 43 -8.21 -22.74 11.29
CA GLY A 43 -8.78 -23.65 12.27
C GLY A 43 -8.80 -23.05 13.67
N PRO A 44 -9.34 -23.73 14.68
CA PRO A 44 -9.36 -23.23 16.05
C PRO A 44 -7.94 -22.91 16.55
N GLY A 45 -7.67 -21.62 16.80
CA GLY A 45 -6.38 -21.12 17.31
C GLY A 45 -5.23 -21.12 16.31
N THR A 46 -5.49 -21.39 15.01
CA THR A 46 -4.48 -21.35 13.96
C THR A 46 -4.82 -20.29 12.93
N ASN A 47 -3.85 -19.41 12.65
CA ASN A 47 -3.98 -18.35 11.64
C ASN A 47 -2.91 -18.55 10.57
N ASP A 48 -3.29 -18.33 9.31
CA ASP A 48 -2.35 -18.13 8.21
C ASP A 48 -2.21 -16.63 7.96
N THR A 49 -0.99 -16.17 7.75
CA THR A 49 -0.68 -14.76 7.51
C THR A 49 -0.15 -14.60 6.11
N LEU A 50 -0.84 -13.84 5.29
CA LEU A 50 -0.50 -13.62 3.89
C LEU A 50 0.15 -12.25 3.73
N THR A 51 1.23 -12.23 2.95
CA THR A 51 1.99 -11.02 2.59
C THR A 51 2.13 -10.97 1.08
N PHE A 52 1.98 -9.79 0.52
CA PHE A 52 2.13 -9.54 -0.91
C PHE A 52 2.88 -8.24 -1.15
N HIS A 53 3.69 -8.22 -2.15
CA HIS A 53 4.12 -7.04 -2.88
C HIS A 53 4.49 -7.44 -4.31
N TRP A 54 4.50 -6.49 -5.22
CA TRP A 54 4.87 -6.74 -6.61
C TRP A 54 6.31 -7.21 -6.72
N PRO A 55 6.58 -8.29 -7.46
CA PRO A 55 7.95 -8.74 -7.67
C PRO A 55 8.72 -7.72 -8.52
N ARG A 56 10.01 -7.57 -8.24
CA ARG A 56 10.86 -6.58 -8.92
C ARG A 56 10.90 -6.76 -10.44
N SER A 57 10.67 -7.95 -10.95
CA SER A 57 10.58 -8.25 -12.37
C SER A 57 9.36 -7.65 -13.06
N MET A 58 8.34 -7.24 -12.29
CA MET A 58 7.12 -6.59 -12.79
C MET A 58 7.09 -5.09 -12.51
N VAL A 59 8.17 -4.53 -11.98
CA VAL A 59 8.28 -3.07 -11.77
C VAL A 59 8.91 -2.44 -13.03
N PRO A 60 8.31 -1.39 -13.63
CA PRO A 60 7.12 -0.68 -13.17
C PRO A 60 5.82 -1.46 -13.40
N VAL A 61 4.95 -1.44 -12.37
CA VAL A 61 3.61 -2.03 -12.45
C VAL A 61 2.75 -1.25 -13.44
N LYS A 62 2.13 -1.93 -14.36
CA LYS A 62 1.29 -1.32 -15.40
C LYS A 62 -0.14 -1.18 -14.90
N ILE A 63 -0.63 0.03 -14.79
CA ILE A 63 -1.97 0.33 -14.32
C ILE A 63 -2.78 0.93 -15.44
N TRP A 64 -3.93 0.33 -15.74
CA TRP A 64 -4.90 0.91 -16.64
C TRP A 64 -6.07 1.48 -15.84
N ALA A 65 -6.50 2.68 -16.21
CA ALA A 65 -7.69 3.31 -15.63
C ALA A 65 -8.73 3.54 -16.73
N GLN A 66 -9.98 3.23 -16.45
CA GLN A 66 -11.09 3.49 -17.36
C GLN A 66 -11.20 5.00 -17.63
N ASP A 67 -11.34 5.37 -18.90
CA ASP A 67 -11.48 6.78 -19.32
C ASP A 67 -12.89 7.30 -19.01
N THR A 68 -13.14 7.55 -17.74
CA THR A 68 -14.38 8.12 -17.21
C THR A 68 -14.11 8.76 -15.85
N LEU A 69 -14.90 9.76 -15.45
CA LEU A 69 -14.85 10.39 -14.12
C LEU A 69 -13.42 10.88 -13.72
N ASP A 70 -12.62 11.28 -14.69
CA ASP A 70 -11.21 11.66 -14.52
C ASP A 70 -10.35 10.60 -13.82
N LEU A 71 -10.76 9.31 -13.84
CA LEU A 71 -10.03 8.22 -13.21
C LEU A 71 -8.56 8.13 -13.63
N PRO A 72 -8.19 8.34 -14.90
CA PRO A 72 -6.76 8.35 -15.26
C PRO A 72 -5.95 9.39 -14.49
N ALA A 73 -6.51 10.59 -14.26
CA ALA A 73 -5.84 11.64 -13.49
C ALA A 73 -5.78 11.30 -11.99
N HIS A 74 -6.86 10.78 -11.41
CA HIS A 74 -6.90 10.35 -10.02
C HIS A 74 -5.93 9.19 -9.75
N VAL A 75 -5.86 8.22 -10.66
CA VAL A 75 -4.93 7.09 -10.56
C VAL A 75 -3.49 7.55 -10.74
N ALA A 76 -3.20 8.47 -11.67
CA ALA A 76 -1.87 9.05 -11.84
C ALA A 76 -1.40 9.75 -10.56
N HIS A 77 -2.27 10.53 -9.93
CA HIS A 77 -2.00 11.15 -8.64
C HIS A 77 -1.68 10.12 -7.55
N GLY A 78 -2.52 9.09 -7.41
CA GLY A 78 -2.31 8.01 -6.44
C GLY A 78 -1.00 7.24 -6.67
N ILE A 79 -0.61 7.00 -7.92
CA ILE A 79 0.69 6.43 -8.28
C ILE A 79 1.82 7.30 -7.74
N ASP A 80 1.78 8.62 -7.99
CA ASP A 80 2.83 9.54 -7.56
C ASP A 80 2.91 9.62 -6.02
N VAL A 81 1.77 9.60 -5.33
CA VAL A 81 1.69 9.57 -3.87
C VAL A 81 2.38 8.31 -3.31
N TRP A 82 2.07 7.13 -3.83
CA TRP A 82 2.68 5.89 -3.35
C TRP A 82 4.15 5.75 -3.75
N LYS A 83 4.55 6.17 -4.95
CA LYS A 83 5.96 6.18 -5.37
C LYS A 83 6.83 7.01 -4.44
N ALA A 84 6.31 8.12 -3.92
CA ALA A 84 7.02 8.99 -2.99
C ALA A 84 7.32 8.33 -1.63
N ALA A 85 6.70 7.20 -1.30
CA ALA A 85 7.03 6.43 -0.10
C ALA A 85 8.36 5.68 -0.21
N PHE A 86 8.85 5.41 -1.41
CA PHE A 86 9.99 4.52 -1.65
C PHE A 86 11.25 5.28 -2.06
N LEU A 87 12.18 5.42 -1.14
CA LEU A 87 13.46 6.11 -1.39
C LEU A 87 14.35 5.43 -2.43
N TYR A 88 14.27 4.10 -2.51
CA TYR A 88 15.13 3.28 -3.37
C TYR A 88 14.38 2.68 -4.57
N ARG A 89 13.18 3.21 -4.85
CA ARG A 89 12.34 2.75 -5.97
C ARG A 89 12.06 1.23 -5.93
N GLU A 90 11.78 0.70 -4.76
CA GLU A 90 11.33 -0.68 -4.59
C GLU A 90 10.00 -0.93 -5.29
N PHE A 91 9.17 0.11 -5.37
CA PHE A 91 7.96 0.17 -6.17
C PHE A 91 8.03 1.32 -7.18
N ASP A 92 7.54 1.06 -8.37
CA ASP A 92 7.26 2.05 -9.41
C ASP A 92 6.04 1.58 -10.21
N ALA A 93 5.25 2.49 -10.74
CA ALA A 93 4.08 2.19 -11.55
C ALA A 93 3.90 3.21 -12.67
N VAL A 94 3.24 2.79 -13.74
CA VAL A 94 2.97 3.62 -14.91
C VAL A 94 1.55 3.40 -15.41
N LEU A 95 0.89 4.46 -15.86
CA LEU A 95 -0.36 4.34 -16.59
C LEU A 95 -0.11 3.78 -18.00
N VAL A 96 -0.97 2.84 -18.40
CA VAL A 96 -0.99 2.29 -19.76
C VAL A 96 -2.34 2.55 -20.42
N SER A 97 -2.33 2.68 -21.75
CA SER A 97 -3.55 2.93 -22.53
C SER A 97 -4.31 1.65 -22.90
N ASP A 98 -3.64 0.50 -22.87
CA ASP A 98 -4.22 -0.81 -23.20
C ASP A 98 -4.47 -1.63 -21.96
N SER A 99 -5.74 -1.90 -21.65
CA SER A 99 -6.14 -2.70 -20.50
C SER A 99 -5.69 -4.16 -20.59
N SER A 100 -5.42 -4.68 -21.79
CA SER A 100 -4.93 -6.06 -21.95
C SER A 100 -3.48 -6.23 -21.51
N ALA A 101 -2.72 -5.13 -21.41
CA ALA A 101 -1.35 -5.10 -20.96
C ALA A 101 -1.20 -4.73 -19.46
N ALA A 102 -2.32 -4.51 -18.77
CA ALA A 102 -2.30 -3.99 -17.42
C ALA A 102 -2.14 -5.10 -16.35
N ASP A 103 -1.36 -4.80 -15.34
CA ASP A 103 -1.22 -5.58 -14.11
C ASP A 103 -2.32 -5.25 -13.11
N VAL A 104 -2.79 -3.98 -13.14
CA VAL A 104 -3.90 -3.47 -12.32
C VAL A 104 -4.91 -2.78 -13.23
N ILE A 105 -6.18 -3.08 -13.06
CA ILE A 105 -7.29 -2.48 -13.80
C ILE A 105 -8.16 -1.70 -12.86
N VAL A 106 -8.25 -0.39 -13.05
CA VAL A 106 -9.11 0.52 -12.27
C VAL A 106 -10.35 0.88 -13.08
N ARG A 107 -11.55 0.65 -12.51
CA ARG A 107 -12.85 0.93 -13.13
C ARG A 107 -13.76 1.74 -12.22
N ALA A 108 -14.66 2.50 -12.83
CA ALA A 108 -15.66 3.31 -12.11
C ALA A 108 -16.80 2.47 -11.49
N ASP A 109 -16.99 1.21 -11.93
CA ASP A 109 -18.07 0.36 -11.44
C ASP A 109 -17.66 -1.10 -11.33
N SER A 110 -18.34 -1.80 -10.40
CA SER A 110 -18.42 -3.25 -10.38
C SER A 110 -19.89 -3.63 -10.26
N PRO A 111 -20.49 -4.21 -11.28
CA PRO A 111 -21.90 -4.61 -11.21
C PRO A 111 -22.24 -5.49 -10.01
N ALA A 112 -21.32 -6.35 -9.60
CA ALA A 112 -21.49 -7.22 -8.45
C ALA A 112 -21.39 -6.46 -7.12
N LYS A 113 -20.47 -5.50 -7.00
CA LYS A 113 -20.34 -4.64 -5.82
C LYS A 113 -21.46 -3.63 -5.73
N ALA A 114 -21.82 -2.96 -6.81
CA ALA A 114 -22.96 -2.04 -6.82
C ALA A 114 -24.24 -2.73 -6.33
N ALA A 115 -24.50 -3.97 -6.73
CA ALA A 115 -25.66 -4.73 -6.26
C ALA A 115 -25.55 -5.15 -4.78
N ALA A 116 -24.36 -5.42 -4.27
CA ALA A 116 -24.13 -5.74 -2.86
C ALA A 116 -24.29 -4.48 -1.96
N MET A 117 -23.80 -3.35 -2.42
CA MET A 117 -23.84 -2.06 -1.70
C MET A 117 -25.22 -1.45 -1.68
N ALA A 118 -26.00 -1.58 -2.76
CA ALA A 118 -27.40 -1.16 -2.77
C ALA A 118 -28.27 -1.85 -1.69
N ARG A 119 -27.82 -2.98 -1.16
CA ARG A 119 -28.47 -3.70 -0.05
C ARG A 119 -28.04 -3.21 1.34
N LEU A 120 -26.92 -2.48 1.42
CA LEU A 120 -26.33 -2.02 2.70
C LEU A 120 -26.62 -0.54 3.00
N GLN A 121 -27.69 0.03 2.52
CA GLN A 121 -28.14 1.43 2.62
C GLN A 121 -28.07 2.10 4.01
N LEU A 122 -27.06 1.82 4.81
CA LEU A 122 -26.98 2.26 6.21
C LEU A 122 -25.82 3.21 6.52
N SER A 123 -25.13 3.78 5.54
CA SER A 123 -24.06 4.74 5.84
C SER A 123 -24.35 6.14 5.30
N LEU A 124 -24.30 7.09 6.19
CA LEU A 124 -24.27 8.53 5.97
C LEU A 124 -22.84 8.94 5.57
N ALA A 125 -22.55 9.04 4.28
CA ALA A 125 -21.23 9.34 3.65
C ALA A 125 -20.30 8.11 3.56
N PRO A 126 -19.34 8.04 2.67
CA PRO A 126 -18.78 9.08 1.80
C PRO A 126 -19.48 9.20 0.44
N GLU A 127 -19.11 10.22 -0.33
CA GLU A 127 -19.64 10.50 -1.68
C GLU A 127 -19.24 9.44 -2.71
N CYS A 128 -18.31 8.58 -2.38
CA CYS A 128 -17.85 7.46 -3.21
C CYS A 128 -17.40 6.27 -2.35
N GLU A 129 -17.29 5.13 -2.99
CA GLU A 129 -16.81 3.89 -2.39
C GLU A 129 -15.76 3.25 -3.28
N GLY A 130 -14.87 2.46 -2.69
CA GLY A 130 -13.85 1.73 -3.40
C GLY A 130 -13.76 0.27 -2.99
N GLY A 131 -12.94 -0.47 -3.70
CA GLY A 131 -12.59 -1.84 -3.33
C GLY A 131 -11.57 -2.45 -4.27
N THR A 132 -10.69 -3.23 -3.72
CA THR A 132 -9.61 -3.91 -4.44
C THR A 132 -9.72 -5.42 -4.29
N ASP A 133 -9.74 -6.15 -5.41
CA ASP A 133 -9.72 -7.61 -5.42
C ASP A 133 -8.26 -8.09 -5.42
N ILE A 134 -7.69 -8.23 -4.24
CA ILE A 134 -6.32 -8.71 -4.03
C ILE A 134 -6.26 -9.98 -3.17
N VAL A 135 -7.40 -10.47 -2.73
CA VAL A 135 -7.46 -11.69 -1.91
C VAL A 135 -7.03 -12.90 -2.74
N PRO A 136 -6.17 -13.77 -2.22
CA PRO A 136 -5.77 -14.99 -2.92
C PRO A 136 -6.95 -15.88 -3.27
N LEU A 137 -6.85 -16.58 -4.39
CA LEU A 137 -7.82 -17.57 -4.80
C LEU A 137 -7.94 -18.67 -3.73
N PRO A 138 -9.15 -19.21 -3.47
CA PRO A 138 -9.35 -20.24 -2.46
C PRO A 138 -8.40 -21.44 -2.64
N GLY A 139 -7.72 -21.83 -1.56
CA GLY A 139 -6.75 -22.93 -1.57
C GLY A 139 -5.45 -22.65 -2.31
N SER A 140 -5.19 -21.39 -2.69
CA SER A 140 -4.01 -20.94 -3.42
C SER A 140 -3.27 -19.83 -2.68
N ARG A 141 -1.98 -19.67 -2.98
CA ARG A 141 -1.20 -18.47 -2.63
C ARG A 141 -0.96 -17.57 -3.84
N THR A 142 -1.89 -17.57 -4.78
CA THR A 142 -1.84 -16.76 -5.99
C THR A 142 -3.05 -15.84 -6.00
N ILE A 143 -2.82 -14.53 -6.17
CA ILE A 143 -3.91 -13.56 -6.31
C ILE A 143 -4.56 -13.67 -7.68
N GLN A 144 -5.79 -13.18 -7.79
CA GLN A 144 -6.41 -13.00 -9.09
C GLN A 144 -5.65 -11.94 -9.88
N TYR A 145 -5.36 -12.21 -11.15
CA TYR A 145 -4.63 -11.31 -12.03
C TYR A 145 -5.41 -11.06 -13.33
N PRO A 146 -5.42 -9.83 -13.84
CA PRO A 146 -4.90 -8.62 -13.23
C PRO A 146 -5.66 -8.26 -11.93
N VAL A 147 -5.00 -7.53 -11.02
CA VAL A 147 -5.66 -6.97 -9.84
C VAL A 147 -6.73 -5.99 -10.27
N ARG A 148 -7.90 -6.05 -9.66
CA ARG A 148 -9.03 -5.19 -10.02
C ARG A 148 -9.35 -4.22 -8.89
N VAL A 149 -9.42 -2.95 -9.25
CA VAL A 149 -9.82 -1.85 -8.39
C VAL A 149 -11.14 -1.29 -8.90
N PHE A 150 -12.09 -1.10 -8.00
CA PHE A 150 -13.40 -0.55 -8.29
C PHE A 150 -13.60 0.74 -7.52
N LEU A 151 -14.04 1.78 -8.20
CA LEU A 151 -14.38 3.07 -7.62
C LEU A 151 -15.83 3.39 -8.00
N LEU A 152 -16.67 3.66 -7.02
CA LEU A 152 -18.09 3.88 -7.23
C LEU A 152 -18.52 5.20 -6.59
N PRO A 153 -18.78 6.26 -7.39
CA PRO A 153 -19.42 7.46 -6.87
C PRO A 153 -20.87 7.14 -6.47
N ARG A 154 -21.30 7.63 -5.33
CA ARG A 154 -22.70 7.49 -4.86
C ARG A 154 -23.63 8.56 -5.40
N PHE A 155 -23.03 9.65 -5.88
CA PHE A 155 -23.75 10.80 -6.43
C PHE A 155 -23.30 11.06 -7.86
N ASP A 156 -24.02 11.93 -8.55
CA ASP A 156 -23.63 12.41 -9.87
C ASP A 156 -22.22 13.02 -9.82
N ALA A 157 -21.41 12.77 -10.84
CA ALA A 157 -20.03 13.26 -10.94
C ALA A 157 -19.91 14.80 -10.83
N ALA A 158 -20.99 15.53 -11.20
CA ALA A 158 -21.05 16.98 -11.04
C ALA A 158 -21.32 17.44 -9.61
N THR A 159 -21.61 16.51 -8.68
CA THR A 159 -21.85 16.85 -7.27
C THR A 159 -20.54 17.30 -6.63
N PRO A 160 -20.53 18.47 -5.94
CA PRO A 160 -19.35 18.92 -5.22
C PRO A 160 -18.83 17.84 -4.26
N GLY A 161 -17.51 17.63 -4.24
CA GLY A 161 -16.86 16.65 -3.38
C GLY A 161 -16.67 15.27 -4.01
N VAL A 162 -17.40 14.92 -5.08
CA VAL A 162 -17.27 13.59 -5.72
C VAL A 162 -15.88 13.39 -6.33
N SER A 163 -15.32 14.41 -7.00
CA SER A 163 -14.00 14.31 -7.60
C SER A 163 -12.91 14.13 -6.53
N GLU A 164 -12.96 14.90 -5.47
CA GLU A 164 -12.02 14.78 -4.34
C GLU A 164 -12.14 13.41 -3.66
N CYS A 165 -13.36 12.95 -3.46
CA CYS A 165 -13.60 11.63 -2.90
C CYS A 165 -13.04 10.52 -3.81
N LEU A 166 -13.25 10.59 -5.13
CA LEU A 166 -12.70 9.62 -6.07
C LEU A 166 -11.16 9.63 -6.08
N ALA A 167 -10.54 10.81 -5.96
CA ALA A 167 -9.09 10.92 -5.88
C ALA A 167 -8.52 10.26 -4.60
N LEU A 168 -9.16 10.52 -3.45
CA LEU A 168 -8.79 9.90 -2.17
C LEU A 168 -9.00 8.38 -2.22
N THR A 169 -10.15 7.94 -2.68
CA THR A 169 -10.48 6.51 -2.78
C THR A 169 -9.55 5.80 -3.77
N ALA A 170 -9.21 6.40 -4.92
CA ALA A 170 -8.25 5.83 -5.86
C ALA A 170 -6.88 5.63 -5.22
N THR A 171 -6.40 6.62 -4.47
CA THR A 171 -5.12 6.53 -3.77
C THR A 171 -5.15 5.44 -2.69
N HIS A 172 -6.24 5.34 -1.92
CA HIS A 172 -6.45 4.31 -0.90
C HIS A 172 -6.46 2.90 -1.53
N GLU A 173 -7.26 2.69 -2.56
CA GLU A 173 -7.38 1.38 -3.22
C GLU A 173 -6.08 0.94 -3.90
N LEU A 174 -5.28 1.89 -4.39
CA LEU A 174 -3.94 1.58 -4.87
C LEU A 174 -3.03 1.09 -3.74
N GLY A 175 -3.18 1.57 -2.51
CA GLY A 175 -2.49 1.05 -1.34
C GLY A 175 -2.77 -0.44 -1.12
N HIS A 176 -4.03 -0.87 -1.28
CA HIS A 176 -4.39 -2.28 -1.28
C HIS A 176 -3.75 -3.03 -2.47
N ALA A 177 -3.84 -2.46 -3.67
CA ALA A 177 -3.30 -3.08 -4.88
C ALA A 177 -1.78 -3.28 -4.85
N ILE A 178 -1.05 -2.54 -4.01
CA ILE A 178 0.40 -2.68 -3.86
C ILE A 178 0.82 -3.51 -2.64
N GLY A 179 -0.11 -4.00 -1.82
CA GLY A 179 0.18 -5.00 -0.79
C GLY A 179 -0.24 -4.67 0.64
N ILE A 180 -1.00 -3.59 0.88
CA ILE A 180 -1.60 -3.32 2.19
C ILE A 180 -2.99 -3.95 2.22
N PHE A 181 -3.14 -5.09 2.89
CA PHE A 181 -4.43 -5.80 2.92
C PHE A 181 -5.44 -5.22 3.92
N ASN A 182 -4.96 -4.56 4.98
CA ASN A 182 -5.80 -4.08 6.07
C ASN A 182 -5.83 -2.56 6.12
N HIS A 183 -6.89 -2.04 6.75
CA HIS A 183 -7.03 -0.62 7.04
C HIS A 183 -6.23 -0.21 8.28
N SER A 184 -5.80 1.05 8.30
CA SER A 184 -5.31 1.68 9.52
C SER A 184 -6.46 2.02 10.45
N SER A 185 -6.19 2.04 11.76
CA SER A 185 -7.14 2.50 12.78
C SER A 185 -7.12 4.02 13.00
N ALA A 186 -6.21 4.76 12.36
CA ALA A 186 -6.05 6.20 12.56
C ALA A 186 -6.56 6.98 11.35
N ALA A 187 -7.46 7.93 11.56
CA ALA A 187 -8.03 8.77 10.51
C ALA A 187 -7.02 9.72 9.83
N THR A 188 -5.82 9.84 10.38
CA THR A 188 -4.70 10.59 9.79
C THR A 188 -3.92 9.81 8.75
N ASP A 189 -4.24 8.54 8.54
CA ASP A 189 -3.57 7.68 7.60
C ASP A 189 -4.40 7.55 6.32
N MET A 190 -3.73 7.47 5.16
CA MET A 190 -4.36 7.24 3.86
C MET A 190 -5.11 5.90 3.84
N MET A 191 -4.59 4.89 4.54
CA MET A 191 -5.23 3.57 4.63
C MET A 191 -6.28 3.45 5.74
N PHE A 192 -6.79 4.57 6.27
CA PHE A 192 -8.00 4.54 7.09
C PHE A 192 -9.20 4.15 6.24
N VAL A 193 -10.19 3.48 6.82
CA VAL A 193 -11.35 2.94 6.08
C VAL A 193 -12.13 3.98 5.28
N ASP A 194 -12.20 5.21 5.79
CA ASP A 194 -12.77 6.37 5.09
C ASP A 194 -11.66 7.44 4.99
N PRO A 195 -10.81 7.42 3.95
CA PRO A 195 -9.67 8.31 3.85
C PRO A 195 -10.11 9.78 3.76
N VAL A 196 -9.51 10.62 4.59
CA VAL A 196 -9.79 12.07 4.64
C VAL A 196 -8.51 12.91 4.42
N VAL A 197 -7.40 12.25 4.14
CA VAL A 197 -6.10 12.88 3.91
C VAL A 197 -5.62 12.60 2.48
N SER A 198 -5.00 13.59 1.85
CA SER A 198 -4.50 13.47 0.47
C SER A 198 -3.05 13.00 0.38
N GLU A 199 -2.36 12.89 1.50
CA GLU A 199 -0.96 12.51 1.57
C GLU A 199 -0.75 11.32 2.50
N LEU A 200 0.31 10.56 2.25
CA LEU A 200 0.69 9.45 3.13
C LEU A 200 1.21 9.99 4.46
N SER A 201 0.71 9.45 5.54
CA SER A 201 1.27 9.64 6.87
C SER A 201 2.65 8.99 7.01
N VAL A 202 3.35 9.28 8.10
CA VAL A 202 4.58 8.57 8.45
C VAL A 202 4.32 7.08 8.66
N ARG A 203 3.13 6.72 9.17
CA ARG A 203 2.72 5.32 9.40
C ARG A 203 2.42 4.59 8.10
N ASP A 204 1.74 5.25 7.13
CA ASP A 204 1.52 4.66 5.80
C ASP A 204 2.85 4.36 5.11
N ARG A 205 3.77 5.34 5.10
CA ARG A 205 5.12 5.17 4.54
C ARG A 205 5.87 4.02 5.21
N GLY A 206 5.94 4.02 6.55
CA GLY A 206 6.59 2.97 7.31
C GLY A 206 5.99 1.59 7.07
N THR A 207 4.67 1.52 6.94
CA THR A 207 3.93 0.27 6.71
C THR A 207 4.23 -0.31 5.33
N ILE A 208 4.11 0.50 4.26
CA ILE A 208 4.37 0.00 2.89
C ILE A 208 5.84 -0.34 2.66
N GLU A 209 6.77 0.47 3.18
CA GLU A 209 8.19 0.12 3.15
C GLU A 209 8.46 -1.20 3.87
N ARG A 210 7.84 -1.42 5.04
CA ARG A 210 7.95 -2.69 5.77
C ARG A 210 7.40 -3.85 4.95
N ALA A 211 6.26 -3.68 4.29
CA ALA A 211 5.65 -4.70 3.44
C ALA A 211 6.59 -5.13 2.32
N TYR A 212 7.33 -4.19 1.71
CA TYR A 212 8.28 -4.49 0.63
C TYR A 212 9.61 -5.08 1.11
N HIS A 213 9.93 -4.98 2.40
CA HIS A 213 11.11 -5.61 3.00
C HIS A 213 10.82 -6.97 3.64
N VAL A 214 9.56 -7.40 3.66
CA VAL A 214 9.18 -8.76 4.09
C VAL A 214 8.96 -9.62 2.84
N PRO A 215 9.60 -10.78 2.72
CA PRO A 215 9.38 -11.66 1.57
C PRO A 215 7.90 -12.00 1.41
N PRO A 216 7.31 -11.83 0.20
CA PRO A 216 5.91 -12.17 -0.02
C PRO A 216 5.74 -13.69 0.00
N ASN A 217 4.61 -14.14 0.53
CA ASN A 217 4.22 -15.56 0.47
C ASN A 217 2.97 -15.77 -0.40
N VAL A 218 2.51 -14.70 -1.02
CA VAL A 218 1.48 -14.69 -2.07
C VAL A 218 2.11 -14.14 -3.35
N SER A 219 1.77 -14.71 -4.48
CA SER A 219 2.33 -14.36 -5.79
C SER A 219 1.25 -13.94 -6.79
N VAL A 220 1.68 -13.27 -7.86
CA VAL A 220 0.92 -13.14 -9.11
C VAL A 220 1.17 -14.36 -10.00
N PRO A 221 0.23 -14.74 -10.89
CA PRO A 221 0.49 -15.77 -11.89
C PRO A 221 1.70 -15.41 -12.75
N VAL A 222 2.56 -16.38 -13.00
CA VAL A 222 3.66 -16.23 -13.96
C VAL A 222 3.09 -16.43 -15.37
N HIS A 223 3.25 -15.44 -16.22
CA HIS A 223 2.86 -15.47 -17.65
C HIS A 223 4.06 -15.75 -18.54
#